data_cf371216e0a5ccd3f1d1568c1918b201
#
_entry.id   cf371216e0a5ccd3f1d1568c1918b201
#
_cell.length_a   1.000
_cell.length_b   1.000
_cell.length_c   1.000
_cell.angle_alpha   90.00
_cell.angle_beta   90.00
_cell.angle_gamma   90.00
#
_symmetry.space_group_name_H-M   'P 1'
#
loop_
_entity.id
_entity.type
_entity.pdbx_description
1 polymer ?
#
loop_
_entity_poly.entity_id
_entity_poly.type
_entity_poly.pdbx_seq_one_letter_code
_entity_poly.pdbx_strand_id
1 'polypeptide(L)'
;MIAAIGAVASNGMLGLNNWLPWDIPEELAYFERTVAGAALVVGRLTYESMDVVPVDTFVVTGQKDYAVRSGCQRVASVEAALRQALATGKPVFVIGGASIYAAAWPYCDRFFLTRIGKPFDGDTRFPDSIPLDRWTVVEDREERYLERHSGEAVVCRFLQYAQPVFKPLPAV
;
A
#
# COMPACT_ATOMS: atom_id res chain seq x y z
N MET A 1 2.51 15.44 2.38
CA MET A 1 3.21 14.22 1.90
C MET A 1 2.20 13.13 1.60
N ILE A 2 2.33 12.54 0.44
CA ILE A 2 1.57 11.34 0.07
C ILE A 2 2.57 10.23 -0.17
N ALA A 3 2.43 9.13 0.53
CA ALA A 3 3.27 7.95 0.36
C ALA A 3 2.43 6.74 0.00
N ALA A 4 3.01 5.81 -0.74
CA ALA A 4 2.46 4.47 -0.89
C ALA A 4 3.27 3.50 -0.03
N ILE A 5 2.64 2.43 0.39
CA ILE A 5 3.29 1.36 1.15
C ILE A 5 2.75 0.01 0.71
N GLY A 6 3.63 -0.95 0.54
CA GLY A 6 3.25 -2.31 0.16
C GLY A 6 4.41 -3.28 0.27
N ALA A 7 4.12 -4.53 -0.05
CA ALA A 7 5.10 -5.60 -0.12
C ALA A 7 4.90 -6.41 -1.39
N VAL A 8 5.98 -6.94 -1.94
CA VAL A 8 5.96 -7.69 -3.20
C VAL A 8 6.91 -8.89 -3.11
N ALA A 9 6.45 -10.04 -3.60
CA ALA A 9 7.28 -11.24 -3.72
C ALA A 9 8.30 -11.09 -4.84
N SER A 10 9.33 -11.95 -4.85
CA SER A 10 10.40 -11.89 -5.85
C SER A 10 9.92 -12.13 -7.28
N ASN A 11 8.79 -12.81 -7.45
CA ASN A 11 8.14 -13.01 -8.76
C ASN A 11 7.09 -11.95 -9.11
N GLY A 12 7.02 -10.86 -8.35
CA GLY A 12 6.09 -9.75 -8.60
C GLY A 12 4.69 -9.92 -8.03
N MET A 13 4.42 -10.98 -7.28
CA MET A 13 3.11 -11.20 -6.67
C MET A 13 2.87 -10.26 -5.49
N LEU A 14 1.68 -9.70 -5.44
CA LEU A 14 1.25 -8.71 -4.47
C LEU A 14 0.16 -9.27 -3.55
N GLY A 15 -0.71 -10.14 -4.08
CA GLY A 15 -1.87 -10.65 -3.35
C GLY A 15 -2.34 -12.02 -3.83
N LEU A 16 -3.10 -12.67 -2.95
CA LEU A 16 -3.80 -13.93 -3.19
C LEU A 16 -5.12 -13.91 -2.41
N ASN A 17 -6.24 -14.12 -3.09
CA ASN A 17 -7.58 -14.16 -2.46
C ASN A 17 -7.87 -12.91 -1.60
N ASN A 18 -7.53 -11.72 -2.10
CA ASN A 18 -7.68 -10.42 -1.44
C ASN A 18 -6.83 -10.25 -0.17
N TRP A 19 -5.83 -11.09 0.04
CA TRP A 19 -4.91 -11.02 1.18
C TRP A 19 -3.47 -11.24 0.71
N LEU A 20 -2.55 -11.39 1.66
CA LEU A 20 -1.13 -11.61 1.37
C LEU A 20 -0.87 -13.09 1.07
N PRO A 21 -0.02 -13.41 0.09
CA PRO A 21 0.36 -14.80 -0.19
C PRO A 21 1.27 -15.41 0.88
N TRP A 22 1.93 -14.58 1.66
CA TRP A 22 2.89 -14.98 2.71
C TRP A 22 2.35 -14.70 4.10
N ASP A 23 2.94 -15.36 5.09
CA ASP A 23 2.69 -15.10 6.51
C ASP A 23 4.00 -14.75 7.20
N ILE A 24 4.29 -13.46 7.31
CA ILE A 24 5.47 -12.89 7.94
C ILE A 24 4.99 -11.81 8.94
N PRO A 25 4.72 -12.19 10.20
CA PRO A 25 4.14 -11.26 11.18
C PRO A 25 4.98 -10.00 11.41
N GLU A 26 6.30 -10.11 11.31
CA GLU A 26 7.19 -8.96 11.50
C GLU A 26 7.05 -7.93 10.38
N GLU A 27 6.81 -8.36 9.15
CA GLU A 27 6.55 -7.47 8.03
C GLU A 27 5.20 -6.77 8.18
N LEU A 28 4.17 -7.49 8.60
CA LEU A 28 2.87 -6.91 8.89
C LEU A 28 2.95 -5.88 10.04
N ALA A 29 3.71 -6.19 11.08
CA ALA A 29 3.95 -5.26 12.19
C ALA A 29 4.69 -3.98 11.73
N TYR A 30 5.62 -4.11 10.80
CA TYR A 30 6.29 -2.95 10.19
C TYR A 30 5.28 -2.06 9.46
N PHE A 31 4.40 -2.65 8.67
CA PHE A 31 3.33 -1.92 8.00
C PHE A 31 2.46 -1.16 9.02
N GLU A 32 1.98 -1.84 10.04
CA GLU A 32 1.11 -1.25 11.06
C GLU A 32 1.77 -0.08 11.79
N ARG A 33 3.04 -0.21 12.14
CA ARG A 33 3.80 0.89 12.79
C ARG A 33 3.99 2.07 11.86
N THR A 34 4.27 1.79 10.57
CA THR A 34 4.56 2.85 9.60
C THR A 34 3.33 3.71 9.33
N VAL A 35 2.15 3.11 9.26
CA VAL A 35 0.90 3.86 8.97
C VAL A 35 0.16 4.32 10.21
N ALA A 36 0.66 4.02 11.40
CA ALA A 36 -0.01 4.41 12.64
C ALA A 36 -0.25 5.93 12.68
N GLY A 37 -1.49 6.34 12.94
CA GLY A 37 -1.89 7.74 13.00
C GLY A 37 -2.03 8.44 11.66
N ALA A 38 -1.89 7.73 10.55
CA ALA A 38 -2.04 8.30 9.20
C ALA A 38 -3.49 8.21 8.70
N ALA A 39 -3.80 9.02 7.68
CA ALA A 39 -4.98 8.84 6.85
C ALA A 39 -4.65 7.82 5.76
N LEU A 40 -5.55 6.86 5.52
CA LEU A 40 -5.31 5.76 4.58
C LEU A 40 -6.20 5.89 3.34
N VAL A 41 -5.63 5.61 2.19
CA VAL A 41 -6.36 5.46 0.93
C VAL A 41 -6.24 4.01 0.49
N VAL A 42 -7.38 3.35 0.28
CA VAL A 42 -7.43 1.91 0.07
C VAL A 42 -8.54 1.56 -0.93
N GLY A 43 -8.30 0.53 -1.75
CA GLY A 43 -9.35 -0.03 -2.60
C GLY A 43 -10.32 -0.92 -1.81
N ARG A 44 -11.50 -1.12 -2.35
CA ARG A 44 -12.59 -1.87 -1.69
C ARG A 44 -12.17 -3.28 -1.27
N LEU A 45 -11.58 -4.06 -2.17
CA LEU A 45 -11.23 -5.45 -1.87
C LEU A 45 -10.17 -5.57 -0.78
N THR A 46 -9.16 -4.72 -0.80
CA THR A 46 -8.15 -4.67 0.26
C THR A 46 -8.78 -4.22 1.59
N TYR A 47 -9.66 -3.22 1.54
CA TYR A 47 -10.40 -2.77 2.71
C TYR A 47 -11.21 -3.91 3.35
N GLU A 48 -11.92 -4.70 2.54
CA GLU A 48 -12.72 -5.83 3.03
C GLU A 48 -11.88 -6.92 3.69
N SER A 49 -10.61 -7.03 3.34
CA SER A 49 -9.68 -8.00 3.94
C SER A 49 -9.07 -7.55 5.27
N MET A 50 -9.27 -6.30 5.66
CA MET A 50 -8.67 -5.75 6.87
C MET A 50 -9.53 -6.07 8.11
N ASP A 51 -8.92 -6.64 9.13
CA ASP A 51 -9.59 -6.91 10.41
C ASP A 51 -9.83 -5.63 11.20
N VAL A 52 -8.81 -4.80 11.29
CA VAL A 52 -8.87 -3.50 11.98
C VAL A 52 -8.66 -2.39 10.96
N VAL A 53 -9.59 -1.45 10.91
CA VAL A 53 -9.51 -0.32 10.00
C VAL A 53 -9.47 0.97 10.83
N PRO A 54 -8.40 1.76 10.69
CA PRO A 54 -8.29 3.03 11.40
C PRO A 54 -9.34 4.04 10.97
N VAL A 55 -9.62 5.02 11.83
CA VAL A 55 -10.40 6.20 11.43
C VAL A 55 -9.63 6.99 10.36
N ASP A 56 -10.33 7.78 9.58
CA ASP A 56 -9.76 8.50 8.43
C ASP A 56 -9.19 7.56 7.37
N THR A 57 -9.89 6.46 7.13
CA THR A 57 -9.65 5.56 6.01
C THR A 57 -10.65 5.88 4.90
N PHE A 58 -10.12 6.14 3.71
CA PHE A 58 -10.88 6.52 2.53
C PHE A 58 -10.89 5.34 1.57
N VAL A 59 -12.07 4.75 1.37
CA VAL A 59 -12.27 3.55 0.57
C VAL A 59 -12.68 3.94 -0.84
N VAL A 60 -11.84 3.64 -1.82
CA VAL A 60 -12.10 3.97 -3.21
C VAL A 60 -12.93 2.87 -3.86
N THR A 61 -14.13 3.21 -4.29
CA THR A 61 -15.02 2.31 -5.01
C THR A 61 -16.01 3.08 -5.87
N GLY A 62 -16.32 2.53 -7.05
CA GLY A 62 -17.39 3.06 -7.91
C GLY A 62 -18.80 2.70 -7.43
N GLN A 63 -18.94 1.83 -6.44
CA GLN A 63 -20.25 1.42 -5.91
C GLN A 63 -20.85 2.53 -5.04
N LYS A 64 -21.90 3.17 -5.53
CA LYS A 64 -22.49 4.36 -4.89
C LYS A 64 -23.08 4.08 -3.51
N ASP A 65 -23.63 2.89 -3.30
CA ASP A 65 -24.31 2.53 -2.05
C ASP A 65 -23.43 1.65 -1.15
N TYR A 66 -22.12 1.65 -1.37
CA TYR A 66 -21.20 0.85 -0.58
C TYR A 66 -21.10 1.39 0.85
N ALA A 67 -21.48 0.57 1.82
CA ALA A 67 -21.42 0.93 3.23
C ALA A 67 -20.02 0.68 3.81
N VAL A 68 -19.48 1.66 4.52
CA VAL A 68 -18.18 1.56 5.18
C VAL A 68 -18.34 1.60 6.70
N ARG A 69 -17.30 1.14 7.40
CA ARG A 69 -17.24 1.15 8.86
C ARG A 69 -17.23 2.57 9.40
N SER A 70 -17.62 2.73 10.66
CA SER A 70 -17.57 4.00 11.36
C SER A 70 -16.16 4.60 11.31
N GLY A 71 -16.07 5.90 11.04
CA GLY A 71 -14.79 6.61 10.89
C GLY A 71 -14.15 6.47 9.52
N CYS A 72 -14.72 5.67 8.61
CA CYS A 72 -14.28 5.53 7.23
C CYS A 72 -15.20 6.32 6.29
N GLN A 73 -14.71 6.60 5.09
CA GLN A 73 -15.48 7.27 4.05
C GLN A 73 -15.34 6.55 2.72
N ARG A 74 -16.45 6.45 2.00
CA ARG A 74 -16.46 5.97 0.62
C ARG A 74 -16.15 7.13 -0.32
N VAL A 75 -15.24 6.92 -1.28
CA VAL A 75 -14.85 7.93 -2.26
C VAL A 75 -14.84 7.29 -3.65
N ALA A 76 -15.25 8.03 -4.67
CA ALA A 76 -15.43 7.49 -6.01
C ALA A 76 -14.13 7.41 -6.82
N SER A 77 -13.10 8.19 -6.47
CA SER A 77 -11.83 8.21 -7.23
C SER A 77 -10.62 8.33 -6.31
N VAL A 78 -9.46 7.90 -6.81
CA VAL A 78 -8.20 8.01 -6.09
C VAL A 78 -7.84 9.46 -5.82
N GLU A 79 -7.99 10.35 -6.81
CA GLU A 79 -7.67 11.77 -6.64
C GLU A 79 -8.52 12.42 -5.56
N ALA A 80 -9.83 12.12 -5.54
CA ALA A 80 -10.73 12.64 -4.51
C ALA A 80 -10.36 12.08 -3.13
N ALA A 81 -10.00 10.81 -3.03
CA ALA A 81 -9.55 10.19 -1.79
C ALA A 81 -8.27 10.84 -1.27
N LEU A 82 -7.30 11.09 -2.13
CA LEU A 82 -6.06 11.76 -1.75
C LEU A 82 -6.31 13.17 -1.25
N ARG A 83 -7.20 13.94 -1.90
CA ARG A 83 -7.57 15.28 -1.44
C ARG A 83 -8.20 15.26 -0.05
N GLN A 84 -9.16 14.37 0.16
CA GLN A 84 -9.85 14.26 1.46
C GLN A 84 -8.89 13.79 2.54
N ALA A 85 -8.00 12.86 2.22
CA ALA A 85 -6.98 12.38 3.16
C ALA A 85 -6.01 13.50 3.56
N LEU A 86 -5.54 14.29 2.59
CA LEU A 86 -4.68 15.45 2.88
C LEU A 86 -5.38 16.49 3.75
N ALA A 87 -6.68 16.68 3.58
CA ALA A 87 -7.46 17.65 4.35
C ALA A 87 -7.55 17.29 5.85
N THR A 88 -7.23 16.05 6.22
CA THR A 88 -7.17 15.65 7.64
C THR A 88 -5.98 16.25 8.39
N GLY A 89 -4.98 16.73 7.68
CA GLY A 89 -3.72 17.21 8.27
C GLY A 89 -2.78 16.08 8.70
N LYS A 90 -3.18 14.82 8.54
CA LYS A 90 -2.37 13.65 8.86
C LYS A 90 -1.48 13.26 7.68
N PRO A 91 -0.38 12.51 7.91
CA PRO A 91 0.32 11.85 6.82
C PRO A 91 -0.65 10.95 6.04
N VAL A 92 -0.47 10.84 4.73
CA VAL A 92 -1.34 10.05 3.85
C VAL A 92 -0.58 8.85 3.33
N PHE A 93 -1.14 7.65 3.53
CA PHE A 93 -0.60 6.42 2.97
C PHE A 93 -1.61 5.73 2.07
N VAL A 94 -1.15 5.40 0.86
CA VAL A 94 -1.88 4.57 -0.11
C VAL A 94 -1.47 3.12 0.15
N ILE A 95 -2.43 2.28 0.53
CA ILE A 95 -2.13 0.92 1.02
C ILE A 95 -2.57 -0.20 0.09
N GLY A 96 -3.01 0.13 -1.12
CA GLY A 96 -3.31 -0.85 -2.15
C GLY A 96 -4.80 -0.98 -2.48
N GLY A 97 -5.19 -1.89 -3.31
CA GLY A 97 -4.33 -2.84 -4.06
C GLY A 97 -3.67 -2.30 -5.33
N ALA A 98 -3.42 -3.21 -6.25
CA ALA A 98 -2.66 -2.91 -7.47
C ALA A 98 -3.22 -1.74 -8.27
N SER A 99 -4.53 -1.70 -8.51
CA SER A 99 -5.17 -0.61 -9.26
C SER A 99 -5.06 0.74 -8.55
N ILE A 100 -5.08 0.72 -7.22
CA ILE A 100 -4.96 1.93 -6.42
C ILE A 100 -3.52 2.45 -6.46
N TYR A 101 -2.52 1.57 -6.33
CA TYR A 101 -1.12 1.96 -6.53
C TYR A 101 -0.89 2.55 -7.93
N ALA A 102 -1.43 1.89 -8.98
CA ALA A 102 -1.27 2.34 -10.35
C ALA A 102 -1.86 3.73 -10.58
N ALA A 103 -2.96 4.06 -9.93
CA ALA A 103 -3.60 5.37 -10.04
C ALA A 103 -2.95 6.45 -9.16
N ALA A 104 -2.39 6.07 -8.02
CA ALA A 104 -1.90 7.01 -7.01
C ALA A 104 -0.42 7.38 -7.16
N TRP A 105 0.41 6.50 -7.73
CA TRP A 105 1.86 6.70 -7.74
C TRP A 105 2.33 8.03 -8.34
N PRO A 106 1.67 8.61 -9.37
CA PRO A 106 2.12 9.91 -9.90
C PRO A 106 2.09 11.04 -8.87
N TYR A 107 1.25 10.92 -7.85
CA TYR A 107 1.06 11.92 -6.81
C TYR A 107 1.87 11.66 -5.54
N CYS A 108 2.57 10.51 -5.47
CA CYS A 108 3.34 10.10 -4.30
C CYS A 108 4.76 10.62 -4.37
N ASP A 109 5.27 11.17 -3.27
CA ASP A 109 6.67 11.53 -3.15
C ASP A 109 7.52 10.39 -2.58
N ARG A 110 6.88 9.37 -1.95
CA ARG A 110 7.56 8.21 -1.37
C ARG A 110 6.82 6.92 -1.70
N PHE A 111 7.57 5.84 -1.82
CA PHE A 111 7.04 4.49 -1.85
C PHE A 111 7.83 3.63 -0.86
N PHE A 112 7.16 3.15 0.18
CA PHE A 112 7.71 2.22 1.16
C PHE A 112 7.42 0.81 0.65
N LEU A 113 8.42 0.13 0.10
CA LEU A 113 8.25 -1.20 -0.50
C LEU A 113 9.09 -2.23 0.22
N THR A 114 8.45 -3.28 0.72
CA THR A 114 9.15 -4.47 1.22
C THR A 114 9.26 -5.48 0.09
N ARG A 115 10.49 -5.85 -0.25
CA ARG A 115 10.75 -6.92 -1.21
C ARG A 115 10.97 -8.22 -0.46
N ILE A 116 10.08 -9.18 -0.68
CA ILE A 116 10.16 -10.52 -0.09
C ILE A 116 11.04 -11.37 -1.01
N GLY A 117 12.15 -11.90 -0.49
CA GLY A 117 13.16 -12.61 -1.26
C GLY A 117 12.80 -14.05 -1.61
N LYS A 118 11.52 -14.31 -1.89
CA LYS A 118 10.99 -15.62 -2.25
C LYS A 118 9.81 -15.43 -3.21
N PRO A 119 9.63 -16.32 -4.22
CA PRO A 119 8.42 -16.31 -5.03
C PRO A 119 7.24 -16.90 -4.27
N PHE A 120 6.05 -16.41 -4.56
CA PHE A 120 4.79 -16.92 -4.02
C PHE A 120 3.74 -17.03 -5.12
N ASP A 121 2.86 -18.01 -5.02
CA ASP A 121 1.68 -18.07 -5.86
C ASP A 121 0.74 -16.93 -5.47
N GLY A 122 0.10 -16.34 -6.45
CA GLY A 122 -0.82 -15.23 -6.23
C GLY A 122 -1.70 -14.98 -7.44
N ASP A 123 -2.68 -14.10 -7.26
CA ASP A 123 -3.61 -13.69 -8.30
C ASP A 123 -3.50 -12.20 -8.65
N THR A 124 -2.72 -11.45 -7.90
CA THR A 124 -2.55 -10.01 -8.09
C THR A 124 -1.07 -9.67 -8.18
N ARG A 125 -0.68 -8.98 -9.26
CA ARG A 125 0.70 -8.57 -9.51
C ARG A 125 0.92 -7.10 -9.18
N PHE A 126 2.15 -6.78 -8.78
CA PHE A 126 2.58 -5.39 -8.65
C PHE A 126 2.53 -4.70 -10.03
N PRO A 127 1.99 -3.47 -10.12
CA PRO A 127 1.83 -2.80 -11.42
C PRO A 127 3.18 -2.48 -12.09
N ASP A 128 3.33 -2.90 -13.34
CA ASP A 128 4.53 -2.59 -14.15
C ASP A 128 4.61 -1.11 -14.53
N SER A 129 3.49 -0.38 -14.43
CA SER A 129 3.40 1.04 -14.77
C SER A 129 4.13 1.96 -13.78
N ILE A 130 4.50 1.47 -12.60
CA ILE A 130 5.20 2.27 -11.59
C ILE A 130 6.70 2.19 -11.86
N PRO A 131 7.34 3.30 -12.31
CA PRO A 131 8.74 3.26 -12.72
C PRO A 131 9.71 3.41 -11.54
N LEU A 132 9.66 2.48 -10.59
CA LEU A 132 10.48 2.54 -9.38
C LEU A 132 11.98 2.55 -9.66
N ASP A 133 12.42 2.00 -10.80
CA ASP A 133 13.81 2.05 -11.25
C ASP A 133 14.32 3.46 -11.50
N ARG A 134 13.41 4.42 -11.72
CA ARG A 134 13.72 5.85 -11.89
C ARG A 134 13.64 6.65 -10.60
N TRP A 135 13.16 6.04 -9.52
CA TRP A 135 13.09 6.68 -8.21
C TRP A 135 14.42 6.51 -7.48
N THR A 136 14.70 7.37 -6.53
CA THR A 136 15.90 7.28 -5.70
C THR A 136 15.64 6.42 -4.47
N VAL A 137 16.49 5.44 -4.23
CA VAL A 137 16.45 4.67 -2.99
C VAL A 137 17.06 5.52 -1.87
N VAL A 138 16.27 5.86 -0.87
CA VAL A 138 16.71 6.70 0.26
C VAL A 138 16.84 5.90 1.55
N GLU A 139 16.27 4.70 1.61
CA GLU A 139 16.44 3.75 2.71
C GLU A 139 16.43 2.33 2.16
N ASP A 140 17.34 1.49 2.68
CA ASP A 140 17.52 0.10 2.26
C ASP A 140 18.01 -0.68 3.46
N ARG A 141 17.13 -1.51 4.04
CA ARG A 141 17.44 -2.31 5.22
C ARG A 141 17.01 -3.75 4.96
N GLU A 142 17.86 -4.69 5.33
CA GLU A 142 17.63 -6.11 5.11
C GLU A 142 17.47 -6.83 6.45
N GLU A 143 16.43 -7.66 6.56
CA GLU A 143 16.17 -8.50 7.71
C GLU A 143 15.78 -9.90 7.26
N ARG A 144 15.96 -10.88 8.13
CA ARG A 144 15.61 -12.26 7.86
C ARG A 144 14.56 -12.73 8.85
N TYR A 145 13.44 -13.26 8.34
CA TYR A 145 12.32 -13.73 9.16
C TYR A 145 11.86 -15.11 8.74
N LEU A 146 11.14 -15.79 9.62
CA LEU A 146 10.47 -17.03 9.31
C LEU A 146 9.17 -16.72 8.56
N GLU A 147 9.02 -17.31 7.38
CA GLU A 147 7.74 -17.32 6.67
C GLU A 147 6.97 -18.56 7.13
N ARG A 148 5.76 -18.36 7.66
CA ARG A 148 5.07 -19.40 8.44
C ARG A 148 4.39 -20.46 7.59
N HIS A 149 3.94 -20.15 6.38
CA HIS A 149 3.31 -21.14 5.50
C HIS A 149 4.32 -22.18 5.02
N SER A 150 5.52 -21.77 4.68
CA SER A 150 6.59 -22.65 4.20
C SER A 150 7.48 -23.20 5.31
N GLY A 151 7.54 -22.53 6.46
CA GLY A 151 8.47 -22.84 7.52
C GLY A 151 9.92 -22.47 7.21
N GLU A 152 10.16 -21.71 6.14
CA GLU A 152 11.50 -21.32 5.69
C GLU A 152 11.84 -19.90 6.10
N ALA A 153 13.15 -19.65 6.33
CA ALA A 153 13.64 -18.29 6.49
C ALA A 153 13.58 -17.55 5.16
N VAL A 154 13.16 -16.28 5.21
CA VAL A 154 13.07 -15.41 4.05
C VAL A 154 13.75 -14.08 4.34
N VAL A 155 14.42 -13.53 3.34
CA VAL A 155 14.99 -12.19 3.42
C VAL A 155 13.92 -11.18 3.04
N CYS A 156 13.69 -10.21 3.93
CA CYS A 156 12.84 -9.06 3.67
C CYS A 156 13.71 -7.82 3.53
N ARG A 157 13.60 -7.15 2.41
CA ARG A 157 14.33 -5.93 2.14
C ARG A 157 13.37 -4.76 2.20
N PHE A 158 13.54 -3.92 3.21
CA PHE A 158 12.70 -2.76 3.46
C PHE A 158 13.30 -1.55 2.76
N LEU A 159 12.62 -1.08 1.72
CA LEU A 159 13.10 0.01 0.87
C LEU A 159 12.17 1.22 1.00
N GLN A 160 12.74 2.40 0.97
CA GLN A 160 12.01 3.63 0.67
C GLN A 160 12.54 4.21 -0.63
N TYR A 161 11.63 4.42 -1.55
CA TYR A 161 11.89 5.10 -2.81
C TYR A 161 11.37 6.53 -2.73
N ALA A 162 12.16 7.49 -3.20
CA ALA A 162 11.74 8.89 -3.34
C ALA A 162 11.56 9.23 -4.80
N GLN A 163 10.41 9.81 -5.14
CA GLN A 163 10.18 10.38 -6.46
C GLN A 163 10.54 11.87 -6.41
N PRO A 164 11.59 12.31 -7.11
CA PRO A 164 12.03 13.71 -7.01
C PRO A 164 11.05 14.70 -7.63
N VAL A 165 10.26 14.25 -8.61
CA VAL A 165 9.23 15.08 -9.26
C VAL A 165 7.93 14.27 -9.28
N PHE A 166 6.95 14.71 -8.55
CA PHE A 166 5.62 14.09 -8.51
C PHE A 166 4.57 15.11 -8.96
N LYS A 167 3.44 14.60 -9.46
CA LYS A 167 2.37 15.46 -9.96
C LYS A 167 1.60 16.09 -8.79
N PRO A 168 1.23 17.38 -8.91
CA PRO A 168 0.23 17.95 -8.01
C PRO A 168 -1.13 17.30 -8.29
N LEU A 169 -1.96 17.20 -7.26
CA LEU A 169 -3.34 16.75 -7.45
C LEU A 169 -4.09 17.75 -8.33
N PRO A 170 -4.94 17.27 -9.27
CA PRO A 170 -5.76 18.16 -10.08
C PRO A 170 -6.64 19.05 -9.21
N ALA A 171 -6.85 20.30 -9.66
CA ALA A 171 -7.80 21.19 -9.05
C ALA A 171 -9.23 20.61 -9.15
N VAL A 172 -10.05 20.91 -8.18
CA VAL A 172 -11.45 20.50 -8.16
C VAL A 172 -12.25 21.33 -9.17
#